data_6c17d46357c3864061c2ddfa7143cca2
#
_entry.id   6c17d46357c3864061c2ddfa7143cca2
#
_cell.length_a   1.000
_cell.length_b   1.000
_cell.length_c   1.000
_cell.angle_alpha   90.00
_cell.angle_beta   90.00
_cell.angle_gamma   90.00
#
_symmetry.space_group_name_H-M   'P 1'
#
loop_
_entity.id
_entity.type
_entity.pdbx_description
1 polymer ?
#
loop_
_entity_poly.entity_id
_entity_poly.type
_entity_poly.pdbx_seq_one_letter_code
_entity_poly.pdbx_strand_id
1 'polypeptide(L)'
;MSLEQPCRVLIVDDSAVVRQILTEILASDPGIEVVGTAADPLLAREKIKRLAPDVITLDVEMPRMDGLAFLENLMRLHPLPVVMISSLTERGADTTLQALALGAVDFVSKPKLDVTRGLQGYADEIIEKVKTASRSRVRALVRAPVAPKLTLASTGTPTAPRPSQFRTTDRLIAIGASAGGTEALRVVLEGLPADAPAVVMTQHLPATFSTAFAERLDRHSAMAVREATDGEAVLPGHAYLPPGGKHLRVIRDGARWRCRIDDGPPVNRHKPAVDVLFQSVAQSAGANAIGVILTGMGDDGARGLLQLRQAGAPTLVQDEATSVVWGMPGAAFKLGAAEEQLPLEKIAERLLALSRA
;
A
#
# COMPACT_ATOMS: atom_id res chain seq x y z
N MET A 1 18.27 -11.03 27.97
CA MET A 1 17.20 -10.72 27.00
C MET A 1 16.42 -9.56 27.60
N SER A 2 16.56 -8.36 27.00
CA SER A 2 15.73 -7.21 27.38
C SER A 2 14.29 -7.56 27.05
N LEU A 3 13.40 -7.59 28.03
CA LEU A 3 11.96 -7.70 27.81
C LEU A 3 11.55 -6.41 27.09
N GLU A 4 11.30 -6.49 25.77
CA GLU A 4 10.68 -5.37 25.05
C GLU A 4 9.37 -5.07 25.77
N GLN A 5 9.11 -3.79 26.03
CA GLN A 5 7.84 -3.38 26.65
C GLN A 5 6.68 -3.76 25.70
N PRO A 6 5.56 -4.26 26.25
CA PRO A 6 4.42 -4.60 25.40
C PRO A 6 3.89 -3.37 24.68
N CYS A 7 3.44 -3.56 23.44
CA CYS A 7 2.78 -2.55 22.64
C CYS A 7 1.45 -2.14 23.27
N ARG A 8 1.27 -0.86 23.59
CA ARG A 8 0.09 -0.32 24.28
C ARG A 8 -0.99 0.09 23.28
N VAL A 9 -2.12 -0.62 23.27
CA VAL A 9 -3.19 -0.47 22.28
C VAL A 9 -4.43 0.18 22.90
N LEU A 10 -4.99 1.19 22.22
CA LEU A 10 -6.33 1.73 22.50
C LEU A 10 -7.28 1.27 21.39
N ILE A 11 -8.39 0.60 21.78
CA ILE A 11 -9.42 0.14 20.85
C ILE A 11 -10.55 1.17 20.78
N VAL A 12 -10.86 1.66 19.57
CA VAL A 12 -11.93 2.64 19.32
C VAL A 12 -12.94 2.07 18.34
N ASP A 13 -14.14 1.75 18.80
CA ASP A 13 -15.22 1.14 18.03
C ASP A 13 -16.55 1.41 18.77
N ASP A 14 -17.64 1.68 18.09
CA ASP A 14 -18.94 1.93 18.74
C ASP A 14 -19.62 0.66 19.25
N SER A 15 -19.34 -0.49 18.60
CA SER A 15 -19.88 -1.81 18.98
C SER A 15 -19.17 -2.36 20.21
N ALA A 16 -19.92 -2.56 21.30
CA ALA A 16 -19.40 -3.20 22.51
C ALA A 16 -18.89 -4.63 22.25
N VAL A 17 -19.55 -5.36 21.35
CA VAL A 17 -19.18 -6.74 20.99
C VAL A 17 -17.83 -6.74 20.24
N VAL A 18 -17.64 -5.84 19.28
CA VAL A 18 -16.37 -5.73 18.53
C VAL A 18 -15.24 -5.34 19.49
N ARG A 19 -15.46 -4.36 20.38
CA ARG A 19 -14.45 -4.00 21.39
C ARG A 19 -14.05 -5.17 22.27
N GLN A 20 -15.01 -6.01 22.68
CA GLN A 20 -14.72 -7.19 23.50
C GLN A 20 -13.89 -8.21 22.71
N ILE A 21 -14.31 -8.56 21.48
CA ILE A 21 -13.58 -9.52 20.63
C ILE A 21 -12.15 -9.03 20.37
N LEU A 22 -11.98 -7.77 20.00
CA LEU A 22 -10.66 -7.20 19.75
C LEU A 22 -9.80 -7.20 21.02
N THR A 23 -10.40 -6.93 22.18
CA THR A 23 -9.69 -7.01 23.47
C THR A 23 -9.20 -8.42 23.76
N GLU A 24 -10.04 -9.43 23.58
CA GLU A 24 -9.69 -10.84 23.80
C GLU A 24 -8.58 -11.28 22.84
N ILE A 25 -8.70 -10.94 21.56
CA ILE A 25 -7.70 -11.28 20.53
C ILE A 25 -6.35 -10.61 20.85
N LEU A 26 -6.33 -9.30 21.05
CA LEU A 26 -5.09 -8.57 21.26
C LEU A 26 -4.43 -8.92 22.60
N ALA A 27 -5.20 -9.13 23.65
CA ALA A 27 -4.67 -9.56 24.95
C ALA A 27 -4.14 -11.01 24.96
N SER A 28 -4.44 -11.82 23.94
CA SER A 28 -3.88 -13.17 23.83
C SER A 28 -2.38 -13.19 23.47
N ASP A 29 -1.84 -12.09 22.94
CA ASP A 29 -0.42 -11.96 22.62
C ASP A 29 0.31 -11.23 23.76
N PRO A 30 1.35 -11.85 24.37
CA PRO A 30 2.07 -11.27 25.50
C PRO A 30 2.85 -9.99 25.15
N GLY A 31 3.05 -9.71 23.88
CA GLY A 31 3.69 -8.48 23.38
C GLY A 31 2.72 -7.31 23.20
N ILE A 32 1.42 -7.46 23.57
CA ILE A 32 0.39 -6.43 23.45
C ILE A 32 -0.28 -6.20 24.81
N GLU A 33 -0.44 -4.93 25.19
CA GLU A 33 -1.22 -4.47 26.33
C GLU A 33 -2.42 -3.63 25.84
N VAL A 34 -3.65 -4.10 26.02
CA VAL A 34 -4.84 -3.30 25.77
C VAL A 34 -5.03 -2.31 26.91
N VAL A 35 -4.58 -1.07 26.73
CA VAL A 35 -4.63 -0.02 27.77
C VAL A 35 -6.02 0.57 27.96
N GLY A 36 -6.94 0.32 27.05
CA GLY A 36 -8.33 0.76 27.18
C GLY A 36 -9.14 0.61 25.91
N THR A 37 -10.44 0.90 26.01
CA THR A 37 -11.38 0.93 24.89
C THR A 37 -12.16 2.23 24.90
N ALA A 38 -12.63 2.73 23.75
CA ALA A 38 -13.49 3.90 23.65
C ALA A 38 -14.65 3.60 22.69
N ALA A 39 -15.85 4.08 23.02
CA ALA A 39 -17.04 3.87 22.21
C ALA A 39 -17.29 4.99 21.19
N ASP A 40 -16.53 6.07 21.27
CA ASP A 40 -16.64 7.22 20.38
C ASP A 40 -15.33 8.05 20.36
N PRO A 41 -15.15 8.92 19.38
CA PRO A 41 -13.96 9.77 19.21
C PRO A 41 -13.69 10.73 20.39
N LEU A 42 -14.70 11.20 21.10
CA LEU A 42 -14.49 12.13 22.23
C LEU A 42 -13.84 11.39 23.40
N LEU A 43 -14.38 10.22 23.74
CA LEU A 43 -13.80 9.34 24.76
C LEU A 43 -12.39 8.87 24.34
N ALA A 44 -12.19 8.59 23.04
CA ALA A 44 -10.89 8.22 22.53
C ALA A 44 -9.86 9.33 22.75
N ARG A 45 -10.20 10.59 22.45
CA ARG A 45 -9.31 11.76 22.64
C ARG A 45 -8.87 11.94 24.11
N GLU A 46 -9.79 11.76 25.07
CA GLU A 46 -9.46 11.84 26.49
C GLU A 46 -8.53 10.69 26.92
N LYS A 47 -8.83 9.48 26.44
CA LYS A 47 -8.03 8.29 26.77
C LYS A 47 -6.64 8.33 26.13
N ILE A 48 -6.50 8.83 24.91
CA ILE A 48 -5.19 9.04 24.27
C ILE A 48 -4.28 9.91 25.14
N LYS A 49 -4.79 11.03 25.63
CA LYS A 49 -4.01 11.96 26.49
C LYS A 49 -3.63 11.32 27.83
N ARG A 50 -4.52 10.52 28.42
CA ARG A 50 -4.32 9.92 29.74
C ARG A 50 -3.49 8.64 29.68
N LEU A 51 -3.71 7.82 28.67
CA LEU A 51 -3.16 6.46 28.59
C LEU A 51 -1.90 6.40 27.71
N ALA A 52 -1.64 7.41 26.86
CA ALA A 52 -0.53 7.44 25.93
C ALA A 52 -0.30 6.11 25.19
N PRO A 53 -1.26 5.64 24.35
CA PRO A 53 -1.12 4.40 23.60
C PRO A 53 -0.05 4.55 22.51
N ASP A 54 0.59 3.43 22.15
CA ASP A 54 1.55 3.36 21.03
C ASP A 54 0.83 3.20 19.69
N VAL A 55 -0.38 2.61 19.68
CA VAL A 55 -1.19 2.37 18.49
C VAL A 55 -2.67 2.40 18.83
N ILE A 56 -3.48 2.80 17.86
CA ILE A 56 -4.94 2.84 17.97
C ILE A 56 -5.53 1.89 16.92
N THR A 57 -6.49 1.04 17.31
CA THR A 57 -7.44 0.45 16.36
C THR A 57 -8.65 1.35 16.28
N LEU A 58 -9.06 1.75 15.06
CA LEU A 58 -10.12 2.73 14.84
C LEU A 58 -11.16 2.19 13.86
N ASP A 59 -12.41 2.11 14.32
CA ASP A 59 -13.53 1.86 13.41
C ASP A 59 -13.77 3.04 12.48
N VAL A 60 -14.03 2.72 11.23
CA VAL A 60 -14.36 3.69 10.17
C VAL A 60 -15.81 4.16 10.31
N GLU A 61 -16.72 3.26 10.63
CA GLU A 61 -18.18 3.45 10.58
C GLU A 61 -18.74 3.68 11.99
N MET A 62 -18.53 4.87 12.56
CA MET A 62 -19.12 5.22 13.86
C MET A 62 -20.29 6.21 13.70
N PRO A 63 -21.45 6.00 14.35
CA PRO A 63 -22.54 6.97 14.35
C PRO A 63 -22.14 8.24 15.13
N ARG A 64 -22.63 9.40 14.72
CA ARG A 64 -22.48 10.72 15.35
C ARG A 64 -21.15 11.46 15.14
N MET A 65 -20.05 10.82 14.79
CA MET A 65 -18.81 11.49 14.42
C MET A 65 -18.08 10.68 13.36
N ASP A 66 -17.74 11.33 12.27
CA ASP A 66 -16.98 10.75 11.17
C ASP A 66 -15.60 10.33 11.66
N GLY A 67 -15.35 9.01 11.62
CA GLY A 67 -14.05 8.43 11.98
C GLY A 67 -12.89 9.02 11.15
N LEU A 68 -13.16 9.44 9.91
CA LEU A 68 -12.18 10.12 9.07
C LEU A 68 -11.82 11.51 9.61
N ALA A 69 -12.82 12.29 10.05
CA ALA A 69 -12.57 13.61 10.65
C ALA A 69 -11.78 13.50 11.96
N PHE A 70 -12.04 12.44 12.75
CA PHE A 70 -11.24 12.16 13.94
C PHE A 70 -9.80 11.80 13.55
N LEU A 71 -9.60 10.93 12.58
CA LEU A 71 -8.28 10.53 12.09
C LEU A 71 -7.49 11.72 11.54
N GLU A 72 -8.10 12.57 10.71
CA GLU A 72 -7.48 13.79 10.17
C GLU A 72 -6.97 14.70 11.30
N ASN A 73 -7.81 14.94 12.31
CA ASN A 73 -7.44 15.74 13.46
C ASN A 73 -6.32 15.10 14.29
N LEU A 74 -6.38 13.78 14.49
CA LEU A 74 -5.36 13.02 15.20
C LEU A 74 -4.01 13.13 14.47
N MET A 75 -3.97 12.85 13.17
CA MET A 75 -2.74 12.90 12.39
C MET A 75 -2.15 14.30 12.25
N ARG A 76 -2.98 15.33 12.32
CA ARG A 76 -2.54 16.74 12.30
C ARG A 76 -1.99 17.22 13.64
N LEU A 77 -2.64 16.87 14.76
CA LEU A 77 -2.39 17.45 16.07
C LEU A 77 -1.50 16.58 16.96
N HIS A 78 -1.60 15.29 16.84
CA HIS A 78 -0.91 14.30 17.65
C HIS A 78 -0.77 12.99 16.89
N PRO A 79 0.09 12.95 15.86
CA PRO A 79 0.22 11.76 14.99
C PRO A 79 0.51 10.51 15.81
N LEU A 80 -0.35 9.52 15.68
CA LEU A 80 -0.20 8.20 16.29
C LEU A 80 -0.47 7.13 15.23
N PRO A 81 0.19 5.98 15.29
CA PRO A 81 -0.12 4.85 14.44
C PRO A 81 -1.57 4.39 14.59
N VAL A 82 -2.30 4.29 13.49
CA VAL A 82 -3.68 3.84 13.45
C VAL A 82 -3.83 2.66 12.50
N VAL A 83 -4.44 1.58 12.98
CA VAL A 83 -4.94 0.46 12.17
C VAL A 83 -6.46 0.60 12.08
N MET A 84 -6.97 0.76 10.86
CA MET A 84 -8.42 0.87 10.65
C MET A 84 -9.10 -0.47 10.78
N ILE A 85 -10.27 -0.51 11.42
CA ILE A 85 -11.14 -1.68 11.44
C ILE A 85 -12.33 -1.38 10.54
N SER A 86 -12.47 -2.08 9.42
CA SER A 86 -13.40 -1.73 8.35
C SER A 86 -14.33 -2.87 7.97
N SER A 87 -15.57 -2.54 7.60
CA SER A 87 -16.45 -3.50 6.94
C SER A 87 -15.96 -3.80 5.52
N LEU A 88 -16.16 -5.04 5.03
CA LEU A 88 -15.81 -5.46 3.67
C LEU A 88 -16.86 -5.03 2.62
N THR A 89 -17.52 -3.91 2.82
CA THR A 89 -18.47 -3.34 1.86
C THR A 89 -17.76 -2.41 0.88
N GLU A 90 -18.34 -2.17 -0.30
CA GLU A 90 -17.79 -1.20 -1.26
C GLU A 90 -17.67 0.21 -0.64
N ARG A 91 -18.65 0.65 0.12
CA ARG A 91 -18.59 1.91 0.88
C ARG A 91 -17.46 1.91 1.91
N GLY A 92 -17.29 0.81 2.63
CA GLY A 92 -16.19 0.65 3.60
C GLY A 92 -14.82 0.70 2.91
N ALA A 93 -14.70 0.19 1.68
CA ALA A 93 -13.47 0.25 0.90
C ALA A 93 -13.07 1.69 0.58
N ASP A 94 -13.98 2.52 0.05
CA ASP A 94 -13.68 3.92 -0.26
C ASP A 94 -13.29 4.71 0.99
N THR A 95 -14.02 4.53 2.09
CA THR A 95 -13.74 5.21 3.36
C THR A 95 -12.40 4.77 3.94
N THR A 96 -12.07 3.48 3.84
CA THR A 96 -10.77 2.94 4.30
C THR A 96 -9.62 3.49 3.45
N LEU A 97 -9.77 3.55 2.13
CA LEU A 97 -8.76 4.16 1.24
C LEU A 97 -8.56 5.66 1.54
N GLN A 98 -9.61 6.38 1.92
CA GLN A 98 -9.50 7.76 2.39
C GLN A 98 -8.76 7.81 3.73
N ALA A 99 -9.03 6.90 4.67
CA ALA A 99 -8.31 6.83 5.94
C ALA A 99 -6.80 6.57 5.75
N LEU A 100 -6.44 5.67 4.83
CA LEU A 100 -5.04 5.42 4.49
C LEU A 100 -4.38 6.68 3.92
N ALA A 101 -5.09 7.45 3.09
CA ALA A 101 -4.62 8.74 2.59
C ALA A 101 -4.45 9.80 3.68
N LEU A 102 -5.24 9.74 4.74
CA LEU A 102 -5.11 10.58 5.92
C LEU A 102 -4.01 10.10 6.89
N GLY A 103 -3.27 9.05 6.54
CA GLY A 103 -2.10 8.59 7.29
C GLY A 103 -2.34 7.38 8.19
N ALA A 104 -3.47 6.69 8.09
CA ALA A 104 -3.60 5.38 8.72
C ALA A 104 -2.54 4.42 8.15
N VAL A 105 -1.93 3.62 9.03
CA VAL A 105 -0.82 2.72 8.67
C VAL A 105 -1.31 1.55 7.84
N ASP A 106 -2.41 0.94 8.27
CA ASP A 106 -3.00 -0.25 7.65
C ASP A 106 -4.47 -0.39 8.07
N PHE A 107 -5.12 -1.44 7.59
CA PHE A 107 -6.48 -1.79 7.98
C PHE A 107 -6.66 -3.30 8.12
N VAL A 108 -7.70 -3.69 8.86
CA VAL A 108 -8.16 -5.07 9.01
C VAL A 108 -9.67 -5.11 8.79
N SER A 109 -10.18 -6.17 8.18
CA SER A 109 -11.63 -6.35 8.05
C SER A 109 -12.27 -6.64 9.41
N LYS A 110 -13.51 -6.16 9.65
CA LYS A 110 -14.26 -6.51 10.86
C LYS A 110 -14.46 -8.03 10.96
N PRO A 111 -14.35 -8.61 12.16
CA PRO A 111 -14.54 -10.04 12.34
C PRO A 111 -15.97 -10.44 11.94
N LYS A 112 -16.09 -11.49 11.10
CA LYS A 112 -17.39 -12.09 10.80
C LYS A 112 -17.74 -13.05 11.96
N LEU A 113 -18.84 -12.79 12.64
CA LEU A 113 -19.28 -13.55 13.83
C LEU A 113 -19.61 -15.03 13.54
N ASP A 114 -19.77 -15.42 12.27
CA ASP A 114 -20.31 -16.74 11.88
C ASP A 114 -19.26 -17.81 11.50
N VAL A 115 -17.95 -17.53 11.56
CA VAL A 115 -16.94 -18.47 11.03
C VAL A 115 -15.87 -18.81 12.06
N THR A 116 -16.11 -19.85 12.84
CA THR A 116 -15.18 -20.38 13.87
C THR A 116 -13.79 -20.79 13.32
N ARG A 117 -13.67 -21.17 12.04
CA ARG A 117 -12.39 -21.50 11.40
C ARG A 117 -11.59 -20.29 10.88
N GLY A 118 -12.25 -19.14 10.72
CA GLY A 118 -11.60 -17.89 10.27
C GLY A 118 -11.04 -17.04 11.41
N LEU A 119 -11.44 -17.32 12.66
CA LEU A 119 -11.12 -16.46 13.80
C LEU A 119 -9.62 -16.46 14.15
N GLN A 120 -8.93 -17.62 14.02
CA GLN A 120 -7.50 -17.71 14.30
C GLN A 120 -6.67 -16.93 13.28
N GLY A 121 -6.95 -17.11 11.98
CA GLY A 121 -6.26 -16.37 10.92
C GLY A 121 -6.49 -14.86 11.03
N TYR A 122 -7.70 -14.44 11.44
CA TYR A 122 -8.02 -13.05 11.72
C TYR A 122 -7.25 -12.52 12.95
N ALA A 123 -7.15 -13.33 14.02
CA ALA A 123 -6.39 -12.96 15.22
C ALA A 123 -4.90 -12.75 14.89
N ASP A 124 -4.31 -13.67 14.14
CA ASP A 124 -2.90 -13.56 13.72
C ASP A 124 -2.67 -12.31 12.87
N GLU A 125 -3.58 -12.01 11.93
CA GLU A 125 -3.50 -10.83 11.06
C GLU A 125 -3.54 -9.52 11.85
N ILE A 126 -4.52 -9.36 12.75
CA ILE A 126 -4.66 -8.11 13.51
C ILE A 126 -3.52 -7.92 14.51
N ILE A 127 -3.07 -8.96 15.19
CA ILE A 127 -1.92 -8.92 16.09
C ILE A 127 -0.67 -8.47 15.33
N GLU A 128 -0.39 -9.07 14.18
CA GLU A 128 0.77 -8.74 13.35
C GLU A 128 0.70 -7.28 12.86
N LYS A 129 -0.45 -6.82 12.37
CA LYS A 129 -0.64 -5.45 11.89
C LYS A 129 -0.53 -4.41 13.00
N VAL A 130 -1.09 -4.68 14.17
CA VAL A 130 -1.00 -3.80 15.35
C VAL A 130 0.46 -3.67 15.82
N LYS A 131 1.18 -4.77 15.96
CA LYS A 131 2.62 -4.76 16.30
C LYS A 131 3.46 -4.03 15.27
N THR A 132 3.14 -4.20 14.00
CA THR A 132 3.84 -3.50 12.92
C THR A 132 3.53 -2.00 12.93
N ALA A 133 2.27 -1.64 13.12
CA ALA A 133 1.84 -0.25 13.21
C ALA A 133 2.51 0.47 14.40
N SER A 134 2.63 -0.17 15.57
CA SER A 134 3.29 0.46 16.73
C SER A 134 4.77 0.82 16.47
N ARG A 135 5.41 0.12 15.53
CA ARG A 135 6.81 0.37 15.11
C ARG A 135 6.90 1.25 13.87
N SER A 136 5.78 1.66 13.29
CA SER A 136 5.74 2.46 12.07
C SER A 136 6.09 3.93 12.34
N ARG A 137 6.53 4.61 11.29
CA ARG A 137 6.84 6.04 11.33
C ARG A 137 5.68 6.83 10.72
N VAL A 138 4.76 7.29 11.56
CA VAL A 138 3.71 8.22 11.12
C VAL A 138 4.20 9.65 11.15
N ARG A 139 3.85 10.43 10.13
CA ARG A 139 4.20 11.86 10.03
C ARG A 139 2.95 12.70 10.21
N ALA A 140 3.13 13.89 10.77
CA ALA A 140 2.05 14.86 10.84
C ALA A 140 1.56 15.21 9.42
N LEU A 141 0.23 15.22 9.24
CA LEU A 141 -0.38 15.75 8.03
C LEU A 141 -0.04 17.24 7.90
N VAL A 142 0.88 17.56 7.00
CA VAL A 142 1.13 18.94 6.58
C VAL A 142 0.10 19.24 5.49
N ARG A 143 -0.90 20.08 5.80
CA ARG A 143 -1.81 20.60 4.78
C ARG A 143 -0.96 21.40 3.80
N ALA A 144 -0.68 20.83 2.61
CA ALA A 144 -0.06 21.62 1.57
C ALA A 144 -0.91 22.87 1.36
N PRO A 145 -0.34 24.09 1.34
CA PRO A 145 -1.09 25.27 0.99
C PRO A 145 -1.74 24.98 -0.37
N VAL A 146 -3.06 25.09 -0.42
CA VAL A 146 -3.79 25.03 -1.70
C VAL A 146 -3.20 26.17 -2.54
N ALA A 147 -2.26 25.82 -3.42
CA ALA A 147 -1.79 26.78 -4.40
C ALA A 147 -3.04 27.23 -5.17
N PRO A 148 -3.36 28.53 -5.22
CA PRO A 148 -4.47 28.98 -6.03
C PRO A 148 -4.18 28.49 -7.44
N LYS A 149 -5.15 27.78 -8.06
CA LYS A 149 -5.10 27.51 -9.49
C LYS A 149 -4.93 28.88 -10.16
N LEU A 150 -3.71 29.23 -10.48
CA LEU A 150 -3.43 30.31 -11.41
C LEU A 150 -4.06 29.87 -12.72
N THR A 151 -5.24 30.37 -12.99
CA THR A 151 -5.78 30.42 -14.35
C THR A 151 -4.87 31.36 -15.13
N LEU A 152 -3.77 30.83 -15.59
CA LEU A 152 -3.00 31.45 -16.67
C LEU A 152 -3.91 31.41 -17.89
N ALA A 153 -4.55 32.54 -18.18
CA ALA A 153 -5.07 32.80 -19.51
C ALA A 153 -3.87 32.78 -20.45
N SER A 154 -3.53 31.62 -20.96
CA SER A 154 -2.51 31.47 -21.99
C SER A 154 -3.15 31.82 -23.34
N THR A 155 -2.97 33.07 -23.77
CA THR A 155 -2.97 33.43 -25.20
C THR A 155 -1.64 32.93 -25.80
N GLY A 156 -1.42 31.64 -25.78
CA GLY A 156 -0.32 30.97 -26.44
C GLY A 156 -0.89 29.85 -27.28
N THR A 157 -0.60 29.88 -28.59
CA THR A 157 -0.88 28.79 -29.53
C THR A 157 -0.47 27.46 -28.87
N PRO A 158 -1.31 26.42 -28.80
CA PRO A 158 -0.93 25.14 -28.24
C PRO A 158 0.20 24.56 -29.10
N THR A 159 1.43 24.67 -28.60
CA THR A 159 2.53 23.88 -29.13
C THR A 159 2.19 22.46 -28.78
N ALA A 160 1.86 21.64 -29.77
CA ALA A 160 1.61 20.23 -29.60
C ALA A 160 2.75 19.63 -28.74
N PRO A 161 2.46 18.81 -27.71
CA PRO A 161 3.51 18.16 -26.94
C PRO A 161 4.39 17.40 -27.94
N ARG A 162 5.67 17.74 -27.99
CA ARG A 162 6.63 16.97 -28.78
C ARG A 162 6.57 15.55 -28.22
N PRO A 163 6.28 14.54 -29.06
CA PRO A 163 6.36 13.16 -28.61
C PRO A 163 7.77 12.97 -28.06
N SER A 164 7.89 12.65 -26.77
CA SER A 164 9.18 12.29 -26.21
C SER A 164 9.67 11.09 -27.01
N GLN A 165 10.85 11.17 -27.61
CA GLN A 165 11.43 10.08 -28.36
C GLN A 165 11.87 8.99 -27.38
N PHE A 166 10.90 8.24 -26.83
CA PHE A 166 11.22 6.97 -26.22
C PHE A 166 11.66 6.03 -27.36
N ARG A 167 12.93 5.68 -27.35
CA ARG A 167 13.41 4.58 -28.18
C ARG A 167 12.59 3.35 -27.80
N THR A 168 12.10 2.61 -28.78
CA THR A 168 11.34 1.38 -28.70
C THR A 168 12.14 0.19 -28.14
N THR A 169 12.84 0.35 -27.04
CA THR A 169 13.19 -0.75 -26.15
C THR A 169 12.09 -0.77 -25.12
N ASP A 170 11.11 -1.65 -25.30
CA ASP A 170 10.00 -1.81 -24.36
C ASP A 170 10.55 -2.02 -22.96
N ARG A 171 10.42 -1.03 -22.09
CA ARG A 171 10.72 -1.14 -20.66
C ARG A 171 9.43 -1.48 -19.91
N LEU A 172 9.55 -2.28 -18.88
CA LEU A 172 8.44 -2.67 -18.01
C LEU A 172 8.79 -2.37 -16.56
N ILE A 173 8.00 -1.56 -15.90
CA ILE A 173 8.17 -1.25 -14.48
C ILE A 173 7.31 -2.22 -13.67
N ALA A 174 7.90 -2.91 -12.69
CA ALA A 174 7.20 -3.79 -11.76
C ALA A 174 7.33 -3.24 -10.33
N ILE A 175 6.20 -3.02 -9.65
CA ILE A 175 6.16 -2.42 -8.32
C ILE A 175 5.42 -3.32 -7.33
N GLY A 176 6.00 -3.54 -6.15
CA GLY A 176 5.38 -4.25 -5.04
C GLY A 176 5.24 -3.37 -3.81
N ALA A 177 4.09 -3.44 -3.12
CA ALA A 177 3.83 -2.65 -1.92
C ALA A 177 2.82 -3.34 -0.96
N SER A 178 2.78 -2.89 0.31
CA SER A 178 1.84 -3.36 1.33
C SER A 178 1.42 -2.22 2.28
N ALA A 179 1.64 -2.33 3.58
CA ALA A 179 1.31 -1.30 4.57
C ALA A 179 1.91 0.08 4.21
N GLY A 180 1.09 1.13 4.13
CA GLY A 180 1.47 2.44 3.61
C GLY A 180 1.63 2.50 2.08
N GLY A 181 1.49 1.35 1.39
CA GLY A 181 1.73 1.21 -0.05
C GLY A 181 0.72 1.93 -0.93
N THR A 182 -0.51 2.09 -0.47
CA THR A 182 -1.56 2.79 -1.22
C THR A 182 -1.19 4.24 -1.54
N GLU A 183 -0.65 4.96 -0.57
CA GLU A 183 -0.17 6.32 -0.77
C GLU A 183 1.20 6.35 -1.46
N ALA A 184 2.08 5.40 -1.18
CA ALA A 184 3.37 5.32 -1.86
C ALA A 184 3.21 5.06 -3.37
N LEU A 185 2.31 4.16 -3.78
CA LEU A 185 1.97 3.93 -5.19
C LEU A 185 1.37 5.18 -5.84
N ARG A 186 0.47 5.90 -5.14
CA ARG A 186 -0.09 7.15 -5.64
C ARG A 186 1.01 8.18 -5.94
N VAL A 187 1.93 8.40 -4.98
CA VAL A 187 3.04 9.36 -5.15
C VAL A 187 3.93 8.99 -6.33
N VAL A 188 4.26 7.70 -6.49
CA VAL A 188 5.08 7.25 -7.63
C VAL A 188 4.35 7.45 -8.95
N LEU A 189 3.07 7.06 -9.05
CA LEU A 189 2.29 7.18 -10.30
C LEU A 189 2.00 8.64 -10.67
N GLU A 190 1.76 9.54 -9.70
CA GLU A 190 1.62 10.97 -9.96
C GLU A 190 2.89 11.60 -10.56
N GLY A 191 4.06 11.05 -10.25
CA GLY A 191 5.34 11.49 -10.82
C GLY A 191 5.63 10.93 -12.22
N LEU A 192 4.81 10.02 -12.76
CA LEU A 192 4.99 9.41 -14.07
C LEU A 192 4.13 10.13 -15.14
N PRO A 193 4.68 10.48 -16.32
CA PRO A 193 3.93 11.10 -17.40
C PRO A 193 3.01 10.08 -18.11
N ALA A 194 2.06 10.59 -18.91
CA ALA A 194 1.08 9.79 -19.63
C ALA A 194 1.69 8.81 -20.66
N ASP A 195 2.92 9.04 -21.09
CA ASP A 195 3.67 8.21 -22.04
C ASP A 195 4.79 7.39 -21.37
N ALA A 196 4.76 7.26 -20.04
CA ALA A 196 5.71 6.44 -19.29
C ALA A 196 5.66 4.97 -19.75
N PRO A 197 6.73 4.18 -19.53
CA PRO A 197 6.69 2.74 -19.71
C PRO A 197 5.53 2.11 -18.94
N ALA A 198 5.05 0.96 -19.43
CA ALA A 198 4.00 0.21 -18.75
C ALA A 198 4.40 -0.10 -17.31
N VAL A 199 3.43 -0.01 -16.40
CA VAL A 199 3.59 -0.36 -14.99
C VAL A 199 2.72 -1.58 -14.67
N VAL A 200 3.29 -2.59 -14.05
CA VAL A 200 2.55 -3.70 -13.42
C VAL A 200 2.83 -3.66 -11.93
N MET A 201 1.79 -3.73 -11.10
CA MET A 201 1.98 -3.56 -9.66
C MET A 201 1.14 -4.52 -8.85
N THR A 202 1.63 -4.84 -7.66
CA THR A 202 0.90 -5.62 -6.65
C THR A 202 0.89 -4.84 -5.34
N GLN A 203 -0.30 -4.58 -4.84
CA GLN A 203 -0.58 -4.08 -3.50
C GLN A 203 -1.33 -5.17 -2.73
N HIS A 204 -0.92 -5.48 -1.52
CA HIS A 204 -1.67 -6.39 -0.66
C HIS A 204 -2.97 -5.74 -0.24
N LEU A 205 -4.07 -6.12 -0.90
CA LEU A 205 -5.42 -5.62 -0.64
C LEU A 205 -6.43 -6.77 -0.69
N PRO A 206 -7.47 -6.74 0.15
CA PRO A 206 -8.61 -7.65 0.01
C PRO A 206 -9.31 -7.47 -1.34
N ALA A 207 -10.00 -8.53 -1.78
CA ALA A 207 -10.67 -8.56 -3.08
C ALA A 207 -11.64 -7.40 -3.32
N THR A 208 -12.32 -6.94 -2.26
CA THR A 208 -13.32 -5.86 -2.34
C THR A 208 -12.73 -4.45 -2.50
N PHE A 209 -11.39 -4.30 -2.38
CA PHE A 209 -10.73 -3.00 -2.41
C PHE A 209 -10.05 -2.68 -3.75
N SER A 210 -9.80 -3.69 -4.57
CA SER A 210 -8.94 -3.53 -5.75
C SER A 210 -9.53 -2.58 -6.79
N THR A 211 -10.83 -2.66 -7.08
CA THR A 211 -11.51 -1.77 -8.04
C THR A 211 -11.48 -0.32 -7.57
N ALA A 212 -11.92 -0.05 -6.33
CA ALA A 212 -11.91 1.31 -5.77
C ALA A 212 -10.49 1.90 -5.70
N PHE A 213 -9.49 1.05 -5.43
CA PHE A 213 -8.09 1.46 -5.41
C PHE A 213 -7.56 1.80 -6.82
N ALA A 214 -7.87 0.98 -7.82
CA ALA A 214 -7.51 1.26 -9.21
C ALA A 214 -8.12 2.58 -9.69
N GLU A 215 -9.40 2.81 -9.45
CA GLU A 215 -10.11 4.06 -9.79
C GLU A 215 -9.53 5.27 -9.05
N ARG A 216 -9.13 5.09 -7.79
CA ARG A 216 -8.48 6.16 -7.03
C ARG A 216 -7.13 6.54 -7.65
N LEU A 217 -6.29 5.57 -8.01
CA LEU A 217 -5.02 5.82 -8.67
C LEU A 217 -5.20 6.46 -10.04
N ASP A 218 -6.18 6.00 -10.83
CA ASP A 218 -6.50 6.55 -12.15
C ASP A 218 -6.84 8.05 -12.07
N ARG A 219 -7.64 8.46 -11.08
CA ARG A 219 -8.00 9.88 -10.87
C ARG A 219 -6.81 10.78 -10.52
N HIS A 220 -5.72 10.23 -10.01
CA HIS A 220 -4.55 10.98 -9.54
C HIS A 220 -3.32 10.82 -10.45
N SER A 221 -3.39 9.96 -11.46
CA SER A 221 -2.28 9.68 -12.37
C SER A 221 -2.51 10.29 -13.75
N ALA A 222 -1.43 10.63 -14.44
CA ALA A 222 -1.48 10.94 -15.87
C ALA A 222 -1.57 9.66 -16.74
N MET A 223 -1.17 8.51 -16.19
CA MET A 223 -1.30 7.19 -16.82
C MET A 223 -2.72 6.66 -16.63
N ALA A 224 -3.19 5.79 -17.52
CA ALA A 224 -4.44 5.05 -17.33
C ALA A 224 -4.21 3.89 -16.36
N VAL A 225 -4.90 3.89 -15.21
CA VAL A 225 -4.74 2.86 -14.18
C VAL A 225 -5.99 1.98 -14.09
N ARG A 226 -5.82 0.66 -14.09
CA ARG A 226 -6.95 -0.28 -14.01
C ARG A 226 -6.57 -1.65 -13.46
N GLU A 227 -7.57 -2.40 -13.07
CA GLU A 227 -7.41 -3.84 -12.85
C GLU A 227 -7.10 -4.54 -14.19
N ALA A 228 -6.14 -5.43 -14.16
CA ALA A 228 -5.74 -6.22 -15.32
C ALA A 228 -6.79 -7.29 -15.66
N THR A 229 -7.02 -7.50 -16.95
CA THR A 229 -7.80 -8.63 -17.44
C THR A 229 -6.88 -9.72 -18.01
N ASP A 230 -7.33 -10.99 -17.97
CA ASP A 230 -6.51 -12.10 -18.48
C ASP A 230 -6.30 -11.95 -19.98
N GLY A 231 -5.04 -12.11 -20.42
CA GLY A 231 -4.64 -11.96 -21.82
C GLY A 231 -4.52 -10.50 -22.30
N GLU A 232 -4.76 -9.51 -21.47
CA GLU A 232 -4.66 -8.09 -21.83
C GLU A 232 -3.23 -7.71 -22.20
N ALA A 233 -3.06 -6.90 -23.25
CA ALA A 233 -1.75 -6.39 -23.65
C ALA A 233 -1.24 -5.35 -22.64
N VAL A 234 0.02 -5.47 -22.24
CA VAL A 234 0.71 -4.50 -21.39
C VAL A 234 1.24 -3.37 -22.27
N LEU A 235 0.69 -2.17 -22.13
CA LEU A 235 0.93 -1.03 -23.02
C LEU A 235 1.60 0.13 -22.29
N PRO A 236 2.51 0.88 -22.90
CA PRO A 236 3.00 2.16 -22.37
C PRO A 236 1.85 3.10 -22.02
N GLY A 237 2.04 3.95 -21.04
CA GLY A 237 1.00 4.85 -20.54
C GLY A 237 -0.07 4.19 -19.69
N HIS A 238 0.06 2.91 -19.39
CA HIS A 238 -0.90 2.16 -18.57
C HIS A 238 -0.24 1.53 -17.35
N ALA A 239 -1.01 1.48 -16.26
CA ALA A 239 -0.64 0.81 -15.02
C ALA A 239 -1.71 -0.25 -14.66
N TYR A 240 -1.25 -1.44 -14.31
CA TYR A 240 -2.09 -2.61 -14.12
C TYR A 240 -1.95 -3.17 -12.71
N LEU A 241 -3.11 -3.39 -12.05
CA LEU A 241 -3.20 -4.09 -10.76
C LEU A 241 -3.85 -5.46 -10.96
N PRO A 242 -3.55 -6.47 -10.10
CA PRO A 242 -4.33 -7.69 -10.08
C PRO A 242 -5.77 -7.41 -9.64
N PRO A 243 -6.77 -8.07 -10.21
CA PRO A 243 -8.10 -8.08 -9.64
C PRO A 243 -8.07 -8.75 -8.26
N GLY A 244 -8.98 -8.33 -7.39
CA GLY A 244 -8.98 -8.76 -6.00
C GLY A 244 -8.99 -10.27 -5.79
N GLY A 245 -8.14 -10.74 -4.89
CA GLY A 245 -8.01 -12.16 -4.58
C GLY A 245 -7.37 -13.02 -5.68
N LYS A 246 -6.72 -12.41 -6.67
CA LYS A 246 -6.00 -13.08 -7.75
C LYS A 246 -4.54 -12.61 -7.79
N HIS A 247 -3.65 -13.42 -8.34
CA HIS A 247 -2.30 -12.98 -8.68
C HIS A 247 -2.27 -12.39 -10.08
N LEU A 248 -1.39 -11.39 -10.27
CA LEU A 248 -1.01 -10.89 -11.58
C LEU A 248 0.34 -11.48 -11.97
N ARG A 249 0.41 -12.05 -13.16
CA ARG A 249 1.64 -12.45 -13.83
C ARG A 249 1.79 -11.70 -15.15
N VAL A 250 3.00 -11.60 -15.63
CA VAL A 250 3.30 -11.11 -16.97
C VAL A 250 3.84 -12.30 -17.78
N ILE A 251 3.31 -12.45 -18.97
CA ILE A 251 3.78 -13.46 -19.93
C ILE A 251 4.24 -12.79 -21.22
N ARG A 252 5.15 -13.43 -21.94
CA ARG A 252 5.57 -12.97 -23.24
C ARG A 252 4.72 -13.60 -24.34
N ASP A 253 4.25 -12.75 -25.26
CA ASP A 253 3.50 -13.14 -26.46
C ASP A 253 4.18 -12.52 -27.68
N GLY A 254 5.08 -13.25 -28.31
CA GLY A 254 5.94 -12.73 -29.37
C GLY A 254 6.81 -11.57 -28.89
N ALA A 255 6.64 -10.42 -29.53
CA ALA A 255 7.36 -9.19 -29.15
C ALA A 255 6.69 -8.39 -28.01
N ARG A 256 5.51 -8.80 -27.54
CA ARG A 256 4.71 -8.06 -26.56
C ARG A 256 4.62 -8.77 -25.23
N TRP A 257 4.25 -8.05 -24.18
CA TRP A 257 3.87 -8.60 -22.89
C TRP A 257 2.35 -8.59 -22.73
N ARG A 258 1.83 -9.60 -22.02
CA ARG A 258 0.42 -9.70 -21.65
C ARG A 258 0.27 -9.95 -20.16
N CYS A 259 -0.81 -9.43 -19.60
CA CYS A 259 -1.27 -9.81 -18.27
C CYS A 259 -1.80 -11.23 -18.28
N ARG A 260 -1.47 -12.01 -17.25
CA ARG A 260 -2.05 -13.31 -16.95
C ARG A 260 -2.58 -13.28 -15.53
N ILE A 261 -3.87 -13.52 -15.39
CA ILE A 261 -4.53 -13.62 -14.09
C ILE A 261 -4.44 -15.06 -13.60
N ASP A 262 -3.90 -15.23 -12.40
CA ASP A 262 -3.64 -16.54 -11.80
C ASP A 262 -4.42 -16.69 -10.49
N ASP A 263 -5.24 -17.72 -10.40
CA ASP A 263 -6.05 -18.06 -9.22
C ASP A 263 -5.39 -19.11 -8.31
N GLY A 264 -4.08 -19.28 -8.43
CA GLY A 264 -3.28 -20.16 -7.59
C GLY A 264 -3.43 -19.87 -6.08
N PRO A 265 -2.90 -20.74 -5.21
CA PRO A 265 -2.95 -20.56 -3.76
C PRO A 265 -2.16 -19.31 -3.33
N PRO A 266 -2.42 -18.77 -2.11
CA PRO A 266 -1.60 -17.71 -1.55
C PRO A 266 -0.10 -18.06 -1.53
N VAL A 267 0.74 -17.09 -1.87
CA VAL A 267 2.21 -17.18 -1.78
C VAL A 267 2.67 -16.21 -0.70
N ASN A 268 3.57 -16.63 0.18
CA ASN A 268 3.98 -15.87 1.36
C ASN A 268 2.79 -15.37 2.21
N ARG A 269 1.71 -16.18 2.28
CA ARG A 269 0.42 -15.85 2.92
C ARG A 269 -0.39 -14.75 2.23
N HIS A 270 0.04 -14.25 1.06
CA HIS A 270 -0.62 -13.17 0.32
C HIS A 270 -1.22 -13.63 -1.01
N LYS A 271 -2.37 -13.09 -1.36
CA LYS A 271 -3.03 -13.21 -2.65
C LYS A 271 -3.84 -11.93 -2.93
N PRO A 272 -3.29 -11.03 -3.78
CA PRO A 272 -2.08 -11.16 -4.61
C PRO A 272 -0.77 -11.20 -3.81
N ALA A 273 0.30 -11.74 -4.43
CA ALA A 273 1.65 -11.75 -3.87
C ALA A 273 2.62 -11.04 -4.83
N VAL A 274 3.55 -10.27 -4.27
CA VAL A 274 4.56 -9.52 -5.03
C VAL A 274 5.58 -10.46 -5.67
N ASP A 275 6.02 -11.50 -4.95
CA ASP A 275 6.95 -12.50 -5.49
C ASP A 275 6.40 -13.16 -6.76
N VAL A 276 5.08 -13.42 -6.84
CA VAL A 276 4.45 -14.01 -8.04
C VAL A 276 4.57 -13.09 -9.24
N LEU A 277 4.31 -11.80 -9.04
CA LEU A 277 4.48 -10.79 -10.09
C LEU A 277 5.94 -10.71 -10.53
N PHE A 278 6.85 -10.49 -9.61
CA PHE A 278 8.26 -10.26 -9.91
C PHE A 278 8.94 -11.46 -10.58
N GLN A 279 8.65 -12.69 -10.14
CA GLN A 279 9.12 -13.90 -10.78
C GLN A 279 8.68 -13.98 -12.24
N SER A 280 7.41 -13.69 -12.52
CA SER A 280 6.89 -13.71 -13.88
C SER A 280 7.52 -12.62 -14.76
N VAL A 281 7.77 -11.43 -14.19
CA VAL A 281 8.42 -10.32 -14.88
C VAL A 281 9.91 -10.63 -15.15
N ALA A 282 10.61 -11.25 -14.20
CA ALA A 282 12.00 -11.69 -14.41
C ALA A 282 12.11 -12.67 -15.57
N GLN A 283 11.17 -13.61 -15.68
CA GLN A 283 11.13 -14.61 -16.75
C GLN A 283 10.75 -14.02 -18.11
N SER A 284 9.81 -13.05 -18.16
CA SER A 284 9.22 -12.55 -19.40
C SER A 284 9.90 -11.30 -19.95
N ALA A 285 10.42 -10.43 -19.09
CA ALA A 285 11.04 -9.15 -19.46
C ALA A 285 12.54 -9.12 -19.19
N GLY A 286 13.04 -9.85 -18.18
CA GLY A 286 14.48 -9.93 -17.87
C GLY A 286 15.09 -8.53 -17.66
N ALA A 287 16.19 -8.25 -18.34
CA ALA A 287 16.90 -6.95 -18.29
C ALA A 287 16.07 -5.75 -18.78
N ASN A 288 14.96 -5.97 -19.46
CA ASN A 288 14.04 -4.90 -19.88
C ASN A 288 13.07 -4.48 -18.76
N ALA A 289 13.06 -5.19 -17.63
CA ALA A 289 12.28 -4.79 -16.47
C ALA A 289 13.03 -3.76 -15.61
N ILE A 290 12.27 -3.05 -14.75
CA ILE A 290 12.76 -2.29 -13.61
C ILE A 290 11.93 -2.72 -12.41
N GLY A 291 12.57 -3.25 -11.36
CA GLY A 291 11.88 -3.75 -10.16
C GLY A 291 11.91 -2.73 -9.03
N VAL A 292 10.79 -2.54 -8.34
CA VAL A 292 10.69 -1.61 -7.19
C VAL A 292 9.91 -2.26 -6.05
N ILE A 293 10.44 -2.21 -4.83
CA ILE A 293 9.68 -2.48 -3.60
C ILE A 293 9.51 -1.20 -2.81
N LEU A 294 8.25 -0.86 -2.54
CA LEU A 294 7.86 0.25 -1.68
C LEU A 294 7.57 -0.23 -0.26
N THR A 295 7.20 0.70 0.61
CA THR A 295 6.79 0.42 1.99
C THR A 295 5.86 -0.78 2.08
N GLY A 296 6.06 -1.60 3.11
CA GLY A 296 5.25 -2.81 3.33
C GLY A 296 5.79 -3.66 4.47
N MET A 297 4.89 -4.46 5.05
CA MET A 297 5.20 -5.40 6.10
C MET A 297 5.69 -6.74 5.52
N GLY A 298 6.56 -7.44 6.25
CA GLY A 298 7.06 -8.77 5.86
C GLY A 298 8.21 -8.73 4.87
N ASP A 299 8.30 -9.76 4.04
CA ASP A 299 9.40 -10.00 3.11
C ASP A 299 8.94 -10.39 1.69
N ASP A 300 7.62 -10.35 1.42
CA ASP A 300 7.09 -10.68 0.09
C ASP A 300 7.66 -9.74 -0.97
N GLY A 301 8.06 -10.28 -2.09
CA GLY A 301 8.71 -9.57 -3.18
C GLY A 301 10.24 -9.51 -3.09
N ALA A 302 10.85 -9.77 -1.91
CA ALA A 302 12.31 -9.70 -1.77
C ALA A 302 13.04 -10.73 -2.63
N ARG A 303 12.52 -11.95 -2.71
CA ARG A 303 13.09 -13.03 -3.55
C ARG A 303 12.84 -12.77 -5.03
N GLY A 304 11.65 -12.31 -5.39
CA GLY A 304 11.32 -11.94 -6.77
C GLY A 304 12.15 -10.75 -7.26
N LEU A 305 12.41 -9.74 -6.41
CA LEU A 305 13.29 -8.63 -6.73
C LEU A 305 14.75 -9.11 -6.96
N LEU A 306 15.23 -10.06 -6.15
CA LEU A 306 16.54 -10.68 -6.36
C LEU A 306 16.61 -11.40 -7.72
N GLN A 307 15.55 -12.10 -8.11
CA GLN A 307 15.49 -12.75 -9.42
C GLN A 307 15.49 -11.74 -10.57
N LEU A 308 14.77 -10.60 -10.43
CA LEU A 308 14.84 -9.49 -11.39
C LEU A 308 16.27 -8.96 -11.52
N ARG A 309 16.95 -8.69 -10.40
CA ARG A 309 18.34 -8.26 -10.39
C ARG A 309 19.27 -9.28 -11.08
N GLN A 310 19.11 -10.55 -10.78
CA GLN A 310 19.89 -11.64 -11.42
C GLN A 310 19.61 -11.76 -12.92
N ALA A 311 18.41 -11.38 -13.37
CA ALA A 311 18.06 -11.29 -14.79
C ALA A 311 18.58 -10.02 -15.47
N GLY A 312 19.35 -9.17 -14.77
CA GLY A 312 19.93 -7.93 -15.28
C GLY A 312 19.01 -6.71 -15.23
N ALA A 313 17.87 -6.79 -14.54
CA ALA A 313 16.99 -5.65 -14.34
C ALA A 313 17.53 -4.72 -13.24
N PRO A 314 17.52 -3.38 -13.44
CA PRO A 314 17.71 -2.44 -12.35
C PRO A 314 16.68 -2.64 -11.25
N THR A 315 17.11 -2.58 -9.99
CA THR A 315 16.25 -2.85 -8.84
C THR A 315 16.38 -1.78 -7.76
N LEU A 316 15.24 -1.28 -7.30
CA LEU A 316 15.13 -0.18 -6.35
C LEU A 316 14.32 -0.61 -5.13
N VAL A 317 14.61 0.00 -3.98
CA VAL A 317 13.75 -0.07 -2.80
C VAL A 317 13.53 1.32 -2.22
N GLN A 318 12.35 1.54 -1.63
CA GLN A 318 12.09 2.74 -0.84
C GLN A 318 13.00 2.74 0.40
N ASP A 319 13.52 3.90 0.80
CA ASP A 319 14.37 4.02 1.97
C ASP A 319 13.56 3.88 3.29
N GLU A 320 14.28 3.65 4.38
CA GLU A 320 13.70 3.53 5.70
C GLU A 320 13.07 4.84 6.19
N ALA A 321 13.67 5.98 5.82
CA ALA A 321 13.26 7.29 6.31
C ALA A 321 11.89 7.71 5.78
N THR A 322 11.52 7.30 4.57
CA THR A 322 10.23 7.63 3.94
C THR A 322 9.23 6.47 3.99
N SER A 323 9.65 5.25 4.35
CA SER A 323 8.75 4.11 4.51
C SER A 323 7.89 4.25 5.77
N VAL A 324 6.59 3.99 5.66
CA VAL A 324 5.70 3.82 6.82
C VAL A 324 6.11 2.57 7.59
N VAL A 325 6.37 1.47 6.85
CA VAL A 325 6.89 0.21 7.37
C VAL A 325 8.04 -0.26 6.49
N TRP A 326 9.25 -0.33 7.02
CA TRP A 326 10.44 -0.76 6.29
C TRP A 326 10.68 -2.27 6.40
N GLY A 327 9.62 -3.08 6.23
CA GLY A 327 9.67 -4.55 6.24
C GLY A 327 10.10 -5.10 4.89
N MET A 328 9.22 -5.07 3.88
CA MET A 328 9.48 -5.55 2.53
C MET A 328 10.72 -4.89 1.88
N PRO A 329 10.86 -3.54 1.85
CA PRO A 329 12.06 -2.93 1.28
C PRO A 329 13.31 -3.28 2.09
N GLY A 330 13.22 -3.34 3.42
CA GLY A 330 14.34 -3.73 4.28
C GLY A 330 14.78 -5.18 4.11
N ALA A 331 13.83 -6.11 3.92
CA ALA A 331 14.12 -7.51 3.62
C ALA A 331 14.83 -7.66 2.27
N ALA A 332 14.33 -6.97 1.23
CA ALA A 332 14.95 -6.96 -0.10
C ALA A 332 16.36 -6.34 -0.07
N PHE A 333 16.55 -5.25 0.66
CA PHE A 333 17.87 -4.61 0.83
C PHE A 333 18.86 -5.55 1.53
N LYS A 334 18.47 -6.16 2.65
CA LYS A 334 19.30 -7.12 3.39
C LYS A 334 19.65 -8.37 2.58
N LEU A 335 18.75 -8.81 1.71
CA LEU A 335 18.99 -9.95 0.79
C LEU A 335 19.92 -9.57 -0.37
N GLY A 336 20.27 -8.31 -0.53
CA GLY A 336 21.05 -7.83 -1.67
C GLY A 336 20.26 -7.83 -2.96
N ALA A 337 18.92 -7.74 -2.89
CA ALA A 337 18.05 -7.72 -4.06
C ALA A 337 17.95 -6.32 -4.69
N ALA A 338 18.23 -5.25 -3.95
CA ALA A 338 18.18 -3.88 -4.42
C ALA A 338 19.56 -3.35 -4.78
N GLU A 339 19.67 -2.66 -5.90
CA GLU A 339 20.86 -1.91 -6.30
C GLU A 339 20.89 -0.51 -5.69
N GLU A 340 19.72 0.11 -5.57
CA GLU A 340 19.58 1.46 -5.02
C GLU A 340 18.47 1.51 -3.97
N GLN A 341 18.69 2.35 -2.95
CA GLN A 341 17.73 2.71 -1.93
C GLN A 341 17.45 4.20 -2.05
N LEU A 342 16.18 4.59 -2.21
CA LEU A 342 15.79 5.97 -2.51
C LEU A 342 14.61 6.45 -1.68
N PRO A 343 14.57 7.75 -1.32
CA PRO A 343 13.38 8.37 -0.80
C PRO A 343 12.20 8.25 -1.78
N LEU A 344 10.98 8.10 -1.25
CA LEU A 344 9.76 7.88 -2.05
C LEU A 344 9.62 8.90 -3.19
N GLU A 345 9.87 10.17 -2.88
CA GLU A 345 9.70 11.29 -3.82
C GLU A 345 10.70 11.26 -4.98
N LYS A 346 11.78 10.46 -4.87
CA LYS A 346 12.80 10.32 -5.91
C LYS A 346 12.61 9.09 -6.79
N ILE A 347 11.73 8.18 -6.44
CA ILE A 347 11.54 6.91 -7.16
C ILE A 347 11.03 7.17 -8.59
N ALA A 348 10.00 8.00 -8.78
CA ALA A 348 9.45 8.28 -10.12
C ALA A 348 10.50 8.90 -11.05
N GLU A 349 11.28 9.89 -10.58
CA GLU A 349 12.37 10.51 -11.34
C GLU A 349 13.41 9.45 -11.77
N ARG A 350 13.78 8.56 -10.83
CA ARG A 350 14.76 7.51 -11.11
C ARG A 350 14.25 6.46 -12.08
N LEU A 351 12.99 6.07 -11.98
CA LEU A 351 12.33 5.16 -12.93
C LEU A 351 12.37 5.71 -14.35
N LEU A 352 12.07 7.00 -14.53
CA LEU A 352 12.16 7.66 -15.85
C LEU A 352 13.59 7.72 -16.37
N ALA A 353 14.57 7.97 -15.51
CA ALA A 353 15.98 7.95 -15.91
C ALA A 353 16.44 6.57 -16.40
N LEU A 354 16.08 5.50 -15.64
CA LEU A 354 16.39 4.10 -16.00
C LEU A 354 15.65 3.63 -17.26
N SER A 355 14.48 4.19 -17.53
CA SER A 355 13.69 3.84 -18.71
C SER A 355 14.27 4.41 -20.02
N ARG A 356 15.14 5.43 -19.92
CA ARG A 356 15.80 6.07 -21.07
C ARG A 356 17.19 5.51 -21.35
N ALA A 357 17.75 4.77 -20.41
CA ALA A 357 19.05 4.12 -20.50
C ALA A 357 18.95 2.78 -21.27
#